data_0e92d7f917ad70b127661010eefd461f
#
_entry.id   0e92d7f917ad70b127661010eefd461f
#
_cell.length_a   1.000
_cell.length_b   1.000
_cell.length_c   1.000
_cell.angle_alpha   90.00
_cell.angle_beta   90.00
_cell.angle_gamma   90.00
#
_symmetry.space_group_name_H-M   'P 1'
#
loop_
_entity.id
_entity.type
_entity.pdbx_description
1 polymer ?
#
loop_
_entity_poly.entity_id
_entity_poly.type
_entity_poly.pdbx_seq_one_letter_code
_entity_poly.pdbx_strand_id
1 'polypeptide(L)'
;MSHTAILQIVFPKDLLALLGAQPQAAETAKELIILGLYQENRISGGKAAELLGLTKRGFVSLLARKGMDYFRLTPGEWAEEVARQRMI
;
A
#
# COMPACT_ATOMS: atom_id res chain seq x y z
N MET A 1 19.18 6.67 -13.39
CA MET A 1 18.87 5.25 -13.61
C MET A 1 17.49 4.93 -13.12
N SER A 2 16.77 4.14 -13.89
CA SER A 2 15.44 3.73 -13.50
C SER A 2 15.53 2.56 -12.51
N HIS A 3 14.75 2.63 -11.44
CA HIS A 3 14.60 1.53 -10.49
C HIS A 3 13.32 0.75 -10.74
N THR A 4 12.76 0.91 -11.93
CA THR A 4 11.51 0.23 -12.27
C THR A 4 11.80 -1.02 -13.09
N ALA A 5 10.91 -1.98 -12.98
CA ALA A 5 10.95 -3.23 -13.73
C ALA A 5 9.55 -3.52 -14.23
N ILE A 6 9.45 -4.40 -15.21
CA ILE A 6 8.17 -4.78 -15.77
C ILE A 6 7.89 -6.23 -15.41
N LEU A 7 6.68 -6.46 -14.90
CA LEU A 7 6.15 -7.80 -14.64
C LEU A 7 4.96 -8.01 -15.55
N GLN A 8 5.00 -9.06 -16.36
CA GLN A 8 3.90 -9.39 -17.25
C GLN A 8 3.06 -10.52 -16.64
N ILE A 9 1.76 -10.24 -16.50
CA ILE A 9 0.82 -11.19 -15.91
C ILE A 9 -0.37 -11.31 -16.84
N VAL A 10 -0.77 -12.58 -17.12
CA VAL A 10 -1.98 -12.84 -17.89
C VAL A 10 -3.15 -12.93 -16.93
N PHE A 11 -4.13 -12.05 -17.09
CA PHE A 11 -5.34 -12.04 -16.28
C PHE A 11 -6.51 -12.67 -17.03
N PRO A 12 -7.37 -13.41 -16.33
CA PRO A 12 -8.70 -13.69 -16.87
C PRO A 12 -9.44 -12.38 -17.16
N LYS A 13 -10.27 -12.40 -18.21
CA LYS A 13 -10.98 -11.17 -18.62
C LYS A 13 -11.88 -10.61 -17.53
N ASP A 14 -12.55 -11.47 -16.79
CA ASP A 14 -13.44 -11.05 -15.70
C ASP A 14 -12.66 -10.41 -14.55
N LEU A 15 -11.47 -10.91 -14.25
CA LEU A 15 -10.63 -10.29 -13.22
C LEU A 15 -10.15 -8.91 -13.69
N LEU A 16 -9.74 -8.80 -14.93
CA LEU A 16 -9.30 -7.51 -15.47
C LEU A 16 -10.43 -6.49 -15.43
N ALA A 17 -11.64 -6.89 -15.76
CA ALA A 17 -12.82 -6.03 -15.71
C ALA A 17 -13.07 -5.47 -14.31
N LEU A 18 -12.79 -6.26 -13.27
CA LEU A 18 -12.98 -5.82 -11.87
C LEU A 18 -11.98 -4.75 -11.46
N LEU A 19 -10.85 -4.65 -12.15
CA LEU A 19 -9.85 -3.61 -11.86
C LEU A 19 -10.20 -2.27 -12.48
N GLY A 20 -11.08 -2.25 -13.47
CA GLY A 20 -11.47 -1.03 -14.16
C GLY A 20 -10.79 -0.90 -15.53
N ALA A 21 -11.00 0.22 -16.20
CA ALA A 21 -10.42 0.49 -17.48
C ALA A 21 -8.96 0.97 -17.33
N GLN A 22 -8.16 0.78 -18.37
CA GLN A 22 -6.81 1.32 -18.42
C GLN A 22 -6.87 2.85 -18.58
N PRO A 23 -5.98 3.63 -17.96
CA PRO A 23 -4.83 3.17 -17.17
C PRO A 23 -5.14 2.89 -15.69
N GLN A 24 -6.36 3.15 -15.24
CA GLN A 24 -6.75 2.98 -13.83
C GLN A 24 -6.60 1.52 -13.38
N ALA A 25 -6.83 0.56 -14.27
CA ALA A 25 -6.67 -0.86 -13.92
C ALA A 25 -5.27 -1.16 -13.43
N ALA A 26 -4.24 -0.62 -14.10
CA ALA A 26 -2.86 -0.82 -13.70
C ALA A 26 -2.58 -0.20 -12.33
N GLU A 27 -3.08 1.01 -12.09
CA GLU A 27 -2.89 1.69 -10.80
C GLU A 27 -3.63 0.96 -9.68
N THR A 28 -4.84 0.50 -9.94
CA THR A 28 -5.62 -0.28 -8.97
C THR A 28 -4.91 -1.57 -8.61
N ALA A 29 -4.39 -2.30 -9.61
CA ALA A 29 -3.67 -3.54 -9.37
C ALA A 29 -2.44 -3.29 -8.50
N LYS A 30 -1.67 -2.25 -8.80
CA LYS A 30 -0.48 -1.88 -8.07
C LYS A 30 -0.81 -1.55 -6.61
N GLU A 31 -1.85 -0.75 -6.39
CA GLU A 31 -2.31 -0.42 -5.04
C GLU A 31 -2.68 -1.68 -4.26
N LEU A 32 -3.47 -2.56 -4.86
CA LEU A 32 -3.91 -3.78 -4.20
C LEU A 32 -2.74 -4.69 -3.86
N ILE A 33 -1.75 -4.78 -4.73
CA ILE A 33 -0.55 -5.58 -4.47
C ILE A 33 0.20 -5.02 -3.27
N ILE A 34 0.40 -3.71 -3.20
CA ILE A 34 1.12 -3.07 -2.10
C ILE A 34 0.36 -3.27 -0.79
N LEU A 35 -0.97 -3.07 -0.81
CA LEU A 35 -1.79 -3.28 0.37
C LEU A 35 -1.76 -4.73 0.83
N GLY A 36 -1.77 -5.68 -0.11
CA GLY A 36 -1.66 -7.10 0.21
C GLY A 36 -0.34 -7.44 0.89
N LEU A 37 0.76 -6.90 0.37
CA LEU A 37 2.08 -7.10 0.98
C LEU A 37 2.14 -6.52 2.38
N TYR A 38 1.53 -5.36 2.59
CA TYR A 38 1.44 -4.74 3.91
C TYR A 38 0.65 -5.63 4.88
N GLN A 39 -0.50 -6.14 4.45
CA GLN A 39 -1.33 -7.01 5.28
C GLN A 39 -0.62 -8.30 5.68
N GLU A 40 0.23 -8.82 4.79
CA GLU A 40 1.01 -10.03 5.04
C GLU A 40 2.28 -9.76 5.86
N ASN A 41 2.47 -8.52 6.29
CA ASN A 41 3.66 -8.10 7.05
C ASN A 41 4.96 -8.27 6.26
N ARG A 42 4.87 -8.22 4.93
CA ARG A 42 6.05 -8.34 4.06
C ARG A 42 6.72 -7.01 3.81
N ILE A 43 6.00 -5.91 4.05
CA ILE A 43 6.54 -4.55 4.00
C ILE A 43 5.97 -3.76 5.17
N SER A 44 6.72 -2.75 5.59
CA SER A 44 6.28 -1.85 6.66
C SER A 44 5.26 -0.85 6.13
N GLY A 45 4.55 -0.19 7.05
CA GLY A 45 3.65 0.90 6.68
C GLY A 45 4.38 2.05 6.00
N GLY A 46 5.58 2.37 6.47
CA GLY A 46 6.41 3.40 5.84
C GLY A 46 6.79 3.04 4.42
N LYS A 47 7.17 1.78 4.20
CA LYS A 47 7.52 1.32 2.85
C LYS A 47 6.29 1.29 1.94
N ALA A 48 5.14 0.88 2.44
CA ALA A 48 3.90 0.89 1.67
C ALA A 48 3.55 2.31 1.24
N ALA A 49 3.63 3.27 2.16
CA ALA A 49 3.36 4.67 1.86
C ALA A 49 4.33 5.18 0.78
N GLU A 50 5.61 4.86 0.92
CA GLU A 50 6.62 5.25 -0.06
C GLU A 50 6.30 4.70 -1.46
N LEU A 51 5.97 3.41 -1.54
CA LEU A 51 5.64 2.76 -2.81
C LEU A 51 4.39 3.34 -3.45
N LEU A 52 3.45 3.82 -2.64
CA LEU A 52 2.21 4.44 -3.13
C LEU A 52 2.37 5.93 -3.39
N GLY A 53 3.52 6.52 -3.07
CA GLY A 53 3.74 7.94 -3.22
C GLY A 53 2.93 8.78 -2.24
N LEU A 54 2.63 8.24 -1.08
CA LEU A 54 1.82 8.89 -0.05
C LEU A 54 2.66 9.24 1.17
N THR A 55 2.20 10.26 1.91
CA THR A 55 2.69 10.49 3.26
C THR A 55 2.13 9.41 4.18
N LYS A 56 2.69 9.28 5.38
CA LYS A 56 2.14 8.34 6.36
C LYS A 56 0.68 8.65 6.67
N ARG A 57 0.35 9.93 6.81
CA ARG A 57 -1.02 10.36 7.06
C ARG A 57 -1.93 9.96 5.90
N GLY A 58 -1.47 10.16 4.67
CA GLY A 58 -2.22 9.75 3.49
C GLY A 58 -2.44 8.25 3.43
N PHE A 59 -1.43 7.48 3.84
CA PHE A 59 -1.53 6.04 3.89
C PHE A 59 -2.55 5.57 4.94
N VAL A 60 -2.52 6.19 6.13
CA VAL A 60 -3.50 5.88 7.18
C VAL A 60 -4.91 6.18 6.69
N SER A 61 -5.10 7.31 6.01
CA SER A 61 -6.40 7.66 5.44
C SER A 61 -6.86 6.65 4.40
N LEU A 62 -5.94 6.17 3.58
CA LEU A 62 -6.26 5.14 2.59
C LEU A 62 -6.71 3.85 3.27
N LEU A 63 -6.00 3.41 4.30
CA LEU A 63 -6.36 2.21 5.04
C LEU A 63 -7.75 2.35 5.67
N ALA A 64 -8.03 3.52 6.24
CA ALA A 64 -9.34 3.78 6.84
C ALA A 64 -10.46 3.67 5.80
N ARG A 65 -10.25 4.24 4.61
CA ARG A 65 -11.24 4.16 3.53
C ARG A 65 -11.45 2.72 3.04
N LYS A 66 -10.40 1.89 3.13
CA LYS A 66 -10.46 0.49 2.72
C LYS A 66 -10.95 -0.43 3.84
N GLY A 67 -11.23 0.12 5.02
CA GLY A 67 -11.63 -0.69 6.16
C GLY A 67 -10.51 -1.58 6.67
N MET A 68 -9.26 -1.19 6.46
CA MET A 68 -8.09 -1.98 6.85
C MET A 68 -7.51 -1.46 8.15
N ASP A 69 -6.90 -2.38 8.88
CA ASP A 69 -6.34 -2.07 10.18
C ASP A 69 -4.92 -1.50 10.05
N TYR A 70 -4.71 -0.32 10.59
CA TYR A 70 -3.41 0.32 10.60
C TYR A 70 -2.49 -0.25 11.70
N PHE A 71 -3.06 -0.99 12.65
CA PHE A 71 -2.31 -1.45 13.83
C PHE A 71 -1.46 -2.71 13.59
N ARG A 72 -1.18 -3.05 12.34
CA ARG A 72 -0.27 -4.15 12.00
C ARG A 72 1.18 -3.66 11.90
N LEU A 73 1.55 -2.79 12.82
CA LEU A 73 2.92 -2.31 12.90
C LEU A 73 3.77 -3.33 13.64
N THR A 74 5.04 -3.42 13.24
CA THR A 74 6.01 -4.13 14.07
C THR A 74 6.16 -3.38 15.40
N PRO A 75 6.63 -4.03 16.47
CA PRO A 75 6.85 -3.32 17.74
C PRO A 75 7.72 -2.07 17.58
N GLY A 76 8.77 -2.14 16.74
CA GLY A 76 9.61 -0.98 16.48
C GLY A 76 8.88 0.15 15.79
N GLU A 77 8.09 -0.18 14.76
CA GLU A 77 7.30 0.82 14.05
C GLU A 77 6.26 1.46 14.96
N TRP A 78 5.62 0.66 15.80
CA TRP A 78 4.64 1.16 16.76
C TRP A 78 5.29 2.15 17.73
N ALA A 79 6.46 1.79 18.26
CA ALA A 79 7.19 2.67 19.16
C ALA A 79 7.54 4.01 18.51
N GLU A 80 7.96 3.98 17.23
CA GLU A 80 8.28 5.18 16.48
C GLU A 80 7.05 6.07 16.30
N GLU A 81 5.91 5.48 15.98
CA GLU A 81 4.68 6.24 15.80
C GLU A 81 4.23 6.90 17.11
N VAL A 82 4.31 6.18 18.21
CA VAL A 82 3.97 6.72 19.52
C VAL A 82 4.90 7.88 19.87
N ALA A 83 6.20 7.70 19.65
CA ALA A 83 7.17 8.74 19.91
C ALA A 83 6.91 10.00 19.09
N ARG A 84 6.58 9.85 17.80
CA ARG A 84 6.26 10.98 16.93
C ARG A 84 5.03 11.73 17.40
N GLN A 85 4.01 11.00 17.81
CA GLN A 85 2.77 11.63 18.29
C GLN A 85 3.02 12.44 19.55
N ARG A 86 3.94 11.98 20.41
CA ARG A 86 4.27 12.70 21.64
C ARG A 86 5.06 13.96 21.41
N MET A 87 5.71 14.09 20.27
CA MET A 87 6.54 15.24 19.96
C MET A 87 5.76 16.40 19.34
N ILE A 88 4.48 16.25 19.11
CA ILE A 88 3.64 17.30 18.50
C ILE A 88 2.98 18.16 19.57
#